data_9cf47e8d8428bdf8b02ed84d743a71af
#
_entry.id   9cf47e8d8428bdf8b02ed84d743a71af
#
_cell.length_a   1.000
_cell.length_b   1.000
_cell.length_c   1.000
_cell.angle_alpha   90.00
_cell.angle_beta   90.00
_cell.angle_gamma   90.00
#
_symmetry.space_group_name_H-M   'P 1'
#
loop_
_entity.id
_entity.type
_entity.pdbx_description
1 polymer ?
#
loop_
_entity_poly.entity_id
_entity_poly.type
_entity_poly.pdbx_seq_one_letter_code
_entity_poly.pdbx_strand_id
1 'polypeptide(L)'
;MVVRPLRTLVLIHRWLSIPLCLLFVMWFASGIVMHFVPFPALTEAERFGGLSVFDVSKVRHSPAEAVAASTLKGVTRVRLWQRSDGPVYLVSAASGMKALHADDLRAADIGSEQVALAIGSEHARLRGLNPAAATFVELAEYDQWTVPNGLDGHRPLYLIALNDVAGTELYVSSRTGEIVRDTTRSERAWNYVGSVAHWIYPTALRKDWMTWNVAVWWLSLAAVIAALSGLIVGLFRLRRVRDRIVSPFRKWHAWHHWLGLACAAFVMTWIVSGWLSMDHGRLFSTGALTRSEADRIAGTPAWVELTATVPASLSPATREIEWFAFGGRIHQRNRTGVDAQQLSIVVPASTAPASPFLQADQINVVISHAVGGCSSTSAVAPDDHYFLASEVAPAPVYRSICGDVWYQIDGASGANLEKLDAQRRTYRWLYRALHTFDFPALMVRPKLRSAIIVVLCAFGATFSITGIVVAWRRLKLEFR
;
A
#
# COMPACT_ATOMS: atom_id res chain seq x y z
N MET A 1 -4.69 50.13 13.86
CA MET A 1 -5.47 49.17 13.02
C MET A 1 -5.02 47.68 13.10
N VAL A 2 -3.93 47.34 13.76
CA VAL A 2 -3.36 45.96 13.87
C VAL A 2 -4.09 45.06 14.89
N VAL A 3 -4.92 45.59 15.77
CA VAL A 3 -5.48 44.86 16.94
C VAL A 3 -6.61 43.88 16.56
N ARG A 4 -7.43 44.18 15.53
CA ARG A 4 -8.58 43.34 15.15
C ARG A 4 -8.16 41.98 14.56
N PRO A 5 -7.25 41.90 13.54
CA PRO A 5 -6.87 40.62 12.94
C PRO A 5 -6.16 39.68 13.92
N LEU A 6 -5.30 40.18 14.80
CA LEU A 6 -4.64 39.34 15.81
C LEU A 6 -5.65 38.77 16.83
N ARG A 7 -6.68 39.53 17.21
CA ARG A 7 -7.74 39.03 18.09
C ARG A 7 -8.51 37.88 17.45
N THR A 8 -8.82 38.00 16.17
CA THR A 8 -9.51 36.95 15.39
C THR A 8 -8.65 35.70 15.32
N LEU A 9 -7.35 35.80 15.00
CA LEU A 9 -6.43 34.65 14.97
C LEU A 9 -6.32 33.96 16.34
N VAL A 10 -6.28 34.71 17.44
CA VAL A 10 -6.30 34.13 18.81
C VAL A 10 -7.59 33.34 19.06
N LEU A 11 -8.73 33.83 18.59
CA LEU A 11 -10.02 33.14 18.75
C LEU A 11 -10.04 31.86 17.88
N ILE A 12 -9.62 31.93 16.63
CA ILE A 12 -9.52 30.77 15.73
C ILE A 12 -8.62 29.71 16.36
N HIS A 13 -7.37 30.07 16.72
CA HIS A 13 -6.44 29.14 17.34
C HIS A 13 -7.03 28.52 18.60
N ARG A 14 -7.60 29.29 19.49
CA ARG A 14 -8.19 28.81 20.74
C ARG A 14 -9.27 27.75 20.51
N TRP A 15 -10.30 28.12 19.74
CA TRP A 15 -11.49 27.28 19.62
C TRP A 15 -11.29 26.06 18.73
N LEU A 16 -10.46 26.16 17.70
CA LEU A 16 -10.07 24.98 16.92
C LEU A 16 -9.14 24.06 17.71
N SER A 17 -8.19 24.61 18.47
CA SER A 17 -7.21 23.79 19.18
C SER A 17 -7.79 23.03 20.37
N ILE A 18 -8.89 23.48 20.98
CA ILE A 18 -9.51 22.77 22.11
C ILE A 18 -9.87 21.33 21.76
N PRO A 19 -10.66 21.02 20.72
CA PRO A 19 -10.92 19.63 20.33
C PRO A 19 -9.70 18.99 19.65
N LEU A 20 -8.94 19.73 18.85
CA LEU A 20 -7.87 19.18 18.04
C LEU A 20 -6.60 18.80 18.82
N CYS A 21 -6.39 19.33 20.03
CA CYS A 21 -5.20 18.98 20.82
C CYS A 21 -5.16 17.49 21.19
N LEU A 22 -6.31 16.83 21.40
CA LEU A 22 -6.39 15.38 21.58
C LEU A 22 -6.00 14.63 20.31
N LEU A 23 -6.44 15.11 19.15
CA LEU A 23 -6.12 14.55 17.85
C LEU A 23 -4.61 14.64 17.57
N PHE A 24 -3.97 15.78 17.90
CA PHE A 24 -2.52 15.93 17.74
C PHE A 24 -1.74 14.93 18.61
N VAL A 25 -2.12 14.74 19.90
CA VAL A 25 -1.51 13.71 20.76
C VAL A 25 -1.67 12.33 20.15
N MET A 26 -2.88 12.02 19.68
CA MET A 26 -3.18 10.75 19.03
C MET A 26 -2.29 10.55 17.78
N TRP A 27 -2.17 11.54 16.90
CA TRP A 27 -1.36 11.44 15.69
C TRP A 27 0.12 11.24 15.98
N PHE A 28 0.71 11.98 16.94
CA PHE A 28 2.10 11.77 17.31
C PHE A 28 2.35 10.40 17.96
N ALA A 29 1.48 9.98 18.87
CA ALA A 29 1.61 8.67 19.54
C ALA A 29 1.43 7.52 18.53
N SER A 30 0.37 7.57 17.72
CA SER A 30 0.08 6.55 16.72
C SER A 30 1.12 6.51 15.60
N GLY A 31 1.71 7.66 15.25
CA GLY A 31 2.80 7.74 14.27
C GLY A 31 4.05 6.97 14.70
N ILE A 32 4.39 6.96 16.00
CA ILE A 32 5.45 6.10 16.52
C ILE A 32 5.10 4.62 16.31
N VAL A 33 3.87 4.23 16.65
CA VAL A 33 3.44 2.83 16.49
C VAL A 33 3.49 2.41 15.03
N MET A 34 2.94 3.22 14.11
CA MET A 34 2.94 2.93 12.68
C MET A 34 4.33 2.82 12.06
N HIS A 35 5.30 3.54 12.62
CA HIS A 35 6.69 3.45 12.14
C HIS A 35 7.29 2.06 12.37
N PHE A 36 6.89 1.37 13.44
CA PHE A 36 7.41 0.04 13.79
C PHE A 36 6.46 -1.10 13.43
N VAL A 37 5.16 -0.84 13.38
CA VAL A 37 4.13 -1.84 13.09
C VAL A 37 3.26 -1.34 11.94
N PRO A 38 3.59 -1.72 10.70
CA PRO A 38 2.80 -1.34 9.53
C PRO A 38 1.39 -1.96 9.58
N PHE A 39 0.49 -1.44 8.77
CA PHE A 39 -0.84 -2.04 8.60
C PHE A 39 -0.68 -3.49 8.08
N PRO A 40 -1.45 -4.47 8.60
CA PRO A 40 -1.32 -5.87 8.22
C PRO A 40 -1.41 -6.06 6.71
N ALA A 41 -0.51 -6.86 6.16
CA ALA A 41 -0.48 -7.20 4.75
C ALA A 41 0.13 -8.59 4.59
N LEU A 42 -0.46 -9.42 3.73
CA LEU A 42 0.15 -10.69 3.35
C LEU A 42 1.40 -10.41 2.52
N THR A 43 2.55 -10.77 3.04
CA THR A 43 3.81 -10.64 2.30
C THR A 43 3.89 -11.69 1.19
N GLU A 44 4.69 -11.42 0.16
CA GLU A 44 4.87 -12.39 -0.92
C GLU A 44 5.54 -13.68 -0.41
N ALA A 45 6.39 -13.59 0.61
CA ALA A 45 7.00 -14.77 1.25
C ALA A 45 5.95 -15.63 1.96
N GLU A 46 5.01 -15.03 2.66
CA GLU A 46 3.91 -15.73 3.32
C GLU A 46 2.95 -16.35 2.32
N ARG A 47 2.55 -15.58 1.30
CA ARG A 47 1.72 -16.07 0.21
C ARG A 47 2.35 -17.28 -0.48
N PHE A 48 3.59 -17.15 -0.90
CA PHE A 48 4.30 -18.19 -1.64
C PHE A 48 4.62 -19.41 -0.76
N GLY A 49 4.94 -19.19 0.51
CA GLY A 49 5.14 -20.26 1.50
C GLY A 49 3.92 -21.16 1.69
N GLY A 50 2.72 -20.60 1.48
CA GLY A 50 1.44 -21.31 1.54
C GLY A 50 0.96 -21.95 0.23
N LEU A 51 1.74 -21.89 -0.86
CA LEU A 51 1.39 -22.53 -2.12
C LEU A 51 1.94 -23.96 -2.20
N SER A 52 1.11 -24.91 -2.62
CA SER A 52 1.49 -26.29 -2.93
C SER A 52 2.20 -26.40 -4.27
N VAL A 53 2.98 -27.46 -4.42
CA VAL A 53 3.50 -27.90 -5.72
C VAL A 53 2.37 -28.43 -6.60
N PHE A 54 2.46 -28.25 -7.90
CA PHE A 54 1.45 -28.69 -8.86
C PHE A 54 1.26 -30.20 -8.94
N ASP A 55 0.00 -30.60 -8.97
CA ASP A 55 -0.40 -31.89 -9.52
C ASP A 55 -0.65 -31.74 -11.04
N VAL A 56 0.42 -31.93 -11.83
CA VAL A 56 0.38 -31.77 -13.29
C VAL A 56 -0.67 -32.66 -13.96
N SER A 57 -0.96 -33.83 -13.38
CA SER A 57 -1.93 -34.79 -13.92
C SER A 57 -3.37 -34.28 -13.94
N LYS A 58 -3.67 -33.28 -13.11
CA LYS A 58 -4.98 -32.65 -13.00
C LYS A 58 -5.14 -31.42 -13.90
N VAL A 59 -4.08 -30.93 -14.53
CA VAL A 59 -4.17 -29.82 -15.49
C VAL A 59 -4.52 -30.36 -16.85
N ARG A 60 -5.80 -30.34 -17.21
CA ARG A 60 -6.31 -30.94 -18.46
C ARG A 60 -6.57 -29.94 -19.56
N HIS A 61 -6.78 -28.68 -19.19
CA HIS A 61 -7.05 -27.61 -20.14
C HIS A 61 -5.88 -26.63 -20.25
N SER A 62 -5.69 -26.06 -21.42
CA SER A 62 -4.67 -25.08 -21.70
C SER A 62 -5.03 -23.68 -21.20
N PRO A 63 -4.06 -22.76 -21.04
CA PRO A 63 -4.35 -21.36 -20.76
C PRO A 63 -5.20 -20.69 -21.85
N ALA A 64 -5.08 -21.09 -23.12
CA ALA A 64 -5.93 -20.61 -24.22
C ALA A 64 -7.39 -20.94 -23.98
N GLU A 65 -7.69 -22.19 -23.61
CA GLU A 65 -9.05 -22.64 -23.28
C GLU A 65 -9.59 -21.95 -22.04
N ALA A 66 -8.74 -21.71 -21.02
CA ALA A 66 -9.12 -20.96 -19.82
C ALA A 66 -9.47 -19.50 -20.15
N VAL A 67 -8.68 -18.84 -21.02
CA VAL A 67 -8.97 -17.49 -21.51
C VAL A 67 -10.30 -17.47 -22.26
N ALA A 68 -10.56 -18.41 -23.15
CA ALA A 68 -11.81 -18.52 -23.89
C ALA A 68 -13.01 -18.75 -22.96
N ALA A 69 -12.91 -19.67 -21.99
CA ALA A 69 -13.94 -19.98 -21.03
C ALA A 69 -14.21 -18.83 -20.03
N SER A 70 -13.22 -17.97 -19.78
CA SER A 70 -13.39 -16.81 -18.90
C SER A 70 -14.37 -15.79 -19.45
N THR A 71 -14.52 -15.70 -20.77
CA THR A 71 -15.28 -14.66 -21.51
C THR A 71 -14.81 -13.22 -21.27
N LEU A 72 -13.70 -13.03 -20.59
CA LEU A 72 -13.09 -11.72 -20.36
C LEU A 72 -12.46 -11.17 -21.64
N LYS A 73 -12.63 -9.88 -21.89
CA LYS A 73 -12.00 -9.17 -23.01
C LYS A 73 -10.77 -8.42 -22.52
N GLY A 74 -9.72 -8.37 -23.38
CA GLY A 74 -8.50 -7.65 -23.04
C GLY A 74 -7.74 -8.33 -21.88
N VAL A 75 -7.67 -9.65 -21.90
CA VAL A 75 -6.88 -10.43 -20.94
C VAL A 75 -5.41 -10.02 -21.02
N THR A 76 -4.82 -9.68 -19.91
CA THR A 76 -3.40 -9.29 -19.82
C THR A 76 -2.57 -10.28 -19.04
N ARG A 77 -3.21 -11.15 -18.23
CA ARG A 77 -2.53 -12.07 -17.32
C ARG A 77 -3.34 -13.33 -17.07
N VAL A 78 -2.67 -14.47 -17.01
CA VAL A 78 -3.21 -15.74 -16.55
C VAL A 78 -2.23 -16.32 -15.55
N ARG A 79 -2.72 -16.77 -14.40
CA ARG A 79 -1.92 -17.48 -13.40
C ARG A 79 -2.50 -18.87 -13.17
N LEU A 80 -1.65 -19.84 -12.91
CA LEU A 80 -1.99 -21.20 -12.55
C LEU A 80 -1.26 -21.56 -11.26
N TRP A 81 -2.01 -22.01 -10.25
CA TRP A 81 -1.45 -22.52 -9.00
C TRP A 81 -2.27 -23.68 -8.46
N GLN A 82 -1.68 -24.45 -7.55
CA GLN A 82 -2.36 -25.56 -6.88
C GLN A 82 -3.14 -25.04 -5.67
N ARG A 83 -4.43 -25.35 -5.64
CA ARG A 83 -5.34 -25.12 -4.50
C ARG A 83 -5.70 -26.49 -3.89
N SER A 84 -6.25 -26.52 -2.66
CA SER A 84 -6.61 -27.77 -1.96
C SER A 84 -7.66 -28.62 -2.73
N ASP A 85 -8.51 -27.98 -3.54
CA ASP A 85 -9.53 -28.63 -4.38
C ASP A 85 -9.08 -28.87 -5.83
N GLY A 86 -7.84 -28.59 -6.18
CA GLY A 86 -7.28 -28.80 -7.50
C GLY A 86 -6.51 -27.61 -8.05
N PRO A 87 -5.87 -27.75 -9.23
CA PRO A 87 -5.21 -26.63 -9.89
C PRO A 87 -6.24 -25.63 -10.44
N VAL A 88 -5.94 -24.33 -10.32
CA VAL A 88 -6.84 -23.25 -10.69
C VAL A 88 -6.15 -22.23 -11.58
N TYR A 89 -6.79 -21.87 -12.68
CA TYR A 89 -6.46 -20.71 -13.49
C TYR A 89 -7.12 -19.44 -12.93
N LEU A 90 -6.37 -18.36 -12.80
CA LEU A 90 -6.88 -17.02 -12.62
C LEU A 90 -6.62 -16.20 -13.88
N VAL A 91 -7.67 -15.92 -14.60
CA VAL A 91 -7.65 -15.05 -15.79
C VAL A 91 -7.95 -13.63 -15.37
N SER A 92 -7.08 -12.69 -15.72
CA SER A 92 -7.17 -11.29 -15.32
C SER A 92 -7.19 -10.35 -16.51
N ALA A 93 -8.09 -9.39 -16.46
CA ALA A 93 -8.26 -8.30 -17.41
C ALA A 93 -8.54 -6.99 -16.67
N ALA A 94 -8.50 -5.86 -17.36
CA ALA A 94 -8.86 -4.57 -16.77
C ALA A 94 -10.32 -4.51 -16.29
N SER A 95 -11.20 -5.38 -16.81
CA SER A 95 -12.61 -5.48 -16.40
C SER A 95 -12.86 -6.34 -15.16
N GLY A 96 -11.85 -7.06 -14.69
CA GLY A 96 -11.95 -7.94 -13.53
C GLY A 96 -11.13 -9.22 -13.67
N MET A 97 -11.42 -10.18 -12.81
CA MET A 97 -10.74 -11.48 -12.79
C MET A 97 -11.77 -12.62 -12.71
N LYS A 98 -11.37 -13.80 -13.18
CA LYS A 98 -12.18 -15.02 -13.11
C LYS A 98 -11.31 -16.23 -12.79
N ALA A 99 -11.68 -16.98 -11.78
CA ALA A 99 -11.04 -18.24 -11.40
C ALA A 99 -11.76 -19.42 -12.05
N LEU A 100 -11.01 -20.37 -12.62
CA LEU A 100 -11.51 -21.56 -13.32
C LEU A 100 -10.70 -22.77 -12.88
N HIS A 101 -11.35 -23.91 -12.60
CA HIS A 101 -10.64 -25.16 -12.39
C HIS A 101 -9.90 -25.61 -13.65
N ALA A 102 -8.65 -26.04 -13.52
CA ALA A 102 -7.82 -26.39 -14.68
C ALA A 102 -8.12 -27.82 -15.23
N ASP A 103 -8.97 -28.59 -14.55
CA ASP A 103 -9.38 -29.93 -14.97
C ASP A 103 -10.65 -29.93 -15.84
N ASP A 104 -11.57 -28.96 -15.68
CA ASP A 104 -12.85 -28.95 -16.37
C ASP A 104 -13.38 -27.55 -16.74
N LEU A 105 -12.63 -26.49 -16.46
CA LEU A 105 -12.95 -25.09 -16.72
C LEU A 105 -14.22 -24.56 -16.03
N ARG A 106 -14.76 -25.27 -15.06
CA ARG A 106 -15.85 -24.75 -14.24
C ARG A 106 -15.36 -23.55 -13.40
N ALA A 107 -16.28 -22.66 -13.04
CA ALA A 107 -15.98 -21.57 -12.14
C ALA A 107 -15.43 -22.12 -10.81
N ALA A 108 -14.31 -21.54 -10.35
CA ALA A 108 -13.60 -21.95 -9.15
C ALA A 108 -13.86 -20.99 -7.97
N ASP A 109 -15.00 -20.29 -7.99
CA ASP A 109 -15.46 -19.46 -6.87
C ASP A 109 -15.65 -20.34 -5.62
N ILE A 110 -15.39 -19.78 -4.44
CA ILE A 110 -15.58 -20.49 -3.18
C ILE A 110 -17.02 -20.38 -2.75
N GLY A 111 -17.77 -21.46 -2.93
CA GLY A 111 -19.19 -21.53 -2.62
C GLY A 111 -19.52 -21.97 -1.19
N SER A 112 -18.54 -22.43 -0.39
CA SER A 112 -18.79 -22.93 0.96
C SER A 112 -17.64 -22.66 1.92
N GLU A 113 -17.97 -22.60 3.20
CA GLU A 113 -16.99 -22.46 4.29
C GLU A 113 -16.03 -23.67 4.38
N GLN A 114 -16.48 -24.86 4.00
CA GLN A 114 -15.67 -26.08 4.02
C GLN A 114 -14.50 -25.99 3.04
N VAL A 115 -14.75 -25.47 1.83
CA VAL A 115 -13.69 -25.26 0.82
C VAL A 115 -12.73 -24.16 1.29
N ALA A 116 -13.23 -23.07 1.84
CA ALA A 116 -12.38 -22.01 2.38
C ALA A 116 -11.51 -22.49 3.54
N LEU A 117 -12.10 -23.29 4.43
CA LEU A 117 -11.40 -23.91 5.56
C LEU A 117 -10.31 -24.89 5.08
N ALA A 118 -10.59 -25.69 4.05
CA ALA A 118 -9.60 -26.60 3.47
C ALA A 118 -8.40 -25.83 2.88
N ILE A 119 -8.63 -24.68 2.23
CA ILE A 119 -7.58 -23.80 1.72
C ILE A 119 -6.75 -23.25 2.87
N GLY A 120 -7.39 -22.72 3.92
CA GLY A 120 -6.70 -22.20 5.11
C GLY A 120 -5.90 -23.27 5.84
N SER A 121 -6.46 -24.48 5.99
CA SER A 121 -5.80 -25.62 6.61
C SER A 121 -4.58 -26.09 5.82
N GLU A 122 -4.67 -26.12 4.49
CA GLU A 122 -3.53 -26.49 3.62
C GLU A 122 -2.42 -25.43 3.72
N HIS A 123 -2.78 -24.16 3.73
CA HIS A 123 -1.82 -23.06 3.95
C HIS A 123 -1.10 -23.20 5.32
N ALA A 124 -1.86 -23.51 6.38
CA ALA A 124 -1.30 -23.77 7.70
C ALA A 124 -0.30 -24.94 7.68
N ARG A 125 -0.69 -26.04 7.05
CA ARG A 125 0.16 -27.24 6.91
C ARG A 125 1.48 -26.93 6.21
N LEU A 126 1.42 -26.20 5.10
CA LEU A 126 2.61 -25.82 4.31
C LEU A 126 3.54 -24.87 5.06
N ARG A 127 3.01 -24.10 5.99
CA ARG A 127 3.79 -23.24 6.90
C ARG A 127 4.23 -23.93 8.19
N GLY A 128 3.99 -25.25 8.33
CA GLY A 128 4.38 -26.04 9.51
C GLY A 128 3.49 -25.80 10.74
N LEU A 129 2.30 -25.24 10.55
CA LEU A 129 1.29 -25.06 11.59
C LEU A 129 0.32 -26.25 11.63
N ASN A 130 -0.46 -26.40 12.71
CA ASN A 130 -1.44 -27.48 12.83
C ASN A 130 -2.68 -27.22 11.97
N PRO A 131 -2.89 -27.92 10.85
CA PRO A 131 -4.02 -27.70 9.97
C PRO A 131 -5.37 -28.06 10.60
N ALA A 132 -5.39 -29.00 11.56
CA ALA A 132 -6.60 -29.45 12.25
C ALA A 132 -7.13 -28.41 13.27
N ALA A 133 -6.30 -27.43 13.65
CA ALA A 133 -6.70 -26.35 14.55
C ALA A 133 -7.47 -25.23 13.84
N ALA A 134 -7.37 -25.15 12.50
CA ALA A 134 -8.02 -24.11 11.73
C ALA A 134 -9.54 -24.17 11.86
N THR A 135 -10.18 -23.01 12.00
CA THR A 135 -11.63 -22.86 12.11
C THR A 135 -12.14 -21.73 11.23
N PHE A 136 -13.32 -21.92 10.62
CA PHE A 136 -14.05 -20.84 9.98
C PHE A 136 -14.63 -19.91 11.05
N VAL A 137 -14.50 -18.61 10.86
CA VAL A 137 -15.01 -17.58 11.77
C VAL A 137 -16.27 -16.93 11.19
N GLU A 138 -16.14 -16.33 10.00
CA GLU A 138 -17.25 -15.63 9.35
C GLU A 138 -16.99 -15.40 7.85
N LEU A 139 -18.02 -15.02 7.13
CA LEU A 139 -17.94 -14.48 5.76
C LEU A 139 -18.08 -12.96 5.84
N ALA A 140 -16.96 -12.25 5.72
CA ALA A 140 -16.88 -10.81 5.90
C ALA A 140 -16.94 -10.04 4.58
N GLU A 141 -17.85 -9.07 4.48
CA GLU A 141 -17.78 -8.06 3.41
C GLU A 141 -16.71 -7.02 3.73
N TYR A 142 -16.73 -6.49 4.95
CA TYR A 142 -15.74 -5.54 5.47
C TYR A 142 -15.49 -5.80 6.94
N ASP A 143 -14.24 -5.95 7.30
CA ASP A 143 -13.78 -5.86 8.68
C ASP A 143 -12.68 -4.80 8.84
N GLN A 144 -12.10 -4.68 10.02
CA GLN A 144 -11.10 -3.64 10.30
C GLN A 144 -9.83 -3.79 9.45
N TRP A 145 -9.50 -5.00 9.03
CA TRP A 145 -8.24 -5.33 8.35
C TRP A 145 -8.41 -5.41 6.83
N THR A 146 -9.64 -5.46 6.37
CA THR A 146 -9.98 -5.65 4.95
C THR A 146 -10.69 -4.46 4.31
N VAL A 147 -10.87 -3.33 5.01
CA VAL A 147 -11.47 -2.11 4.47
C VAL A 147 -10.78 -1.47 3.26
N PRO A 148 -9.47 -1.71 2.93
CA PRO A 148 -8.86 -1.14 1.73
C PRO A 148 -9.57 -1.59 0.44
N ASN A 149 -9.81 -0.63 -0.46
CA ASN A 149 -10.51 -0.88 -1.74
C ASN A 149 -9.77 -1.83 -2.69
N GLY A 150 -8.46 -2.03 -2.51
CA GLY A 150 -7.69 -3.03 -3.27
C GLY A 150 -8.21 -4.46 -3.13
N LEU A 151 -9.01 -4.74 -2.09
CA LEU A 151 -9.61 -6.06 -1.87
C LEU A 151 -11.04 -6.18 -2.42
N ASP A 152 -11.64 -5.14 -2.99
CA ASP A 152 -13.03 -5.15 -3.45
C ASP A 152 -13.31 -6.23 -4.51
N GLY A 153 -12.33 -6.52 -5.38
CA GLY A 153 -12.44 -7.59 -6.38
C GLY A 153 -12.46 -9.01 -5.81
N HIS A 154 -12.11 -9.18 -4.54
CA HIS A 154 -12.03 -10.47 -3.85
C HIS A 154 -13.20 -10.77 -2.91
N ARG A 155 -14.03 -9.76 -2.65
CA ARG A 155 -15.14 -9.85 -1.67
C ARG A 155 -16.31 -10.73 -2.15
N PRO A 156 -17.06 -11.30 -1.17
CA PRO A 156 -16.76 -11.36 0.26
C PRO A 156 -15.56 -12.22 0.59
N LEU A 157 -15.02 -12.12 1.82
CA LEU A 157 -13.83 -12.84 2.27
C LEU A 157 -14.19 -13.83 3.37
N TYR A 158 -13.74 -15.07 3.24
CA TYR A 158 -13.83 -16.06 4.32
C TYR A 158 -12.72 -15.82 5.32
N LEU A 159 -13.09 -15.55 6.58
CA LEU A 159 -12.16 -15.40 7.69
C LEU A 159 -11.89 -16.77 8.33
N ILE A 160 -10.64 -17.22 8.29
CA ILE A 160 -10.20 -18.49 8.85
C ILE A 160 -9.19 -18.18 9.97
N ALA A 161 -9.52 -18.59 11.21
CA ALA A 161 -8.57 -18.54 12.32
C ALA A 161 -7.73 -19.81 12.34
N LEU A 162 -6.39 -19.69 12.38
CA LEU A 162 -5.49 -20.82 12.44
C LEU A 162 -5.35 -21.38 13.87
N ASN A 163 -5.78 -20.63 14.89
CA ASN A 163 -5.69 -20.96 16.30
C ASN A 163 -4.28 -21.35 16.75
N ASP A 164 -3.28 -20.77 16.12
CA ASP A 164 -1.87 -20.85 16.49
C ASP A 164 -1.53 -19.89 17.64
N VAL A 165 -0.32 -19.98 18.16
CA VAL A 165 0.16 -19.11 19.25
C VAL A 165 0.14 -17.62 18.86
N ALA A 166 0.43 -17.32 17.60
CA ALA A 166 0.40 -15.95 17.08
C ALA A 166 -1.03 -15.41 16.92
N GLY A 167 -2.05 -16.28 16.96
CA GLY A 167 -3.45 -15.92 16.71
C GLY A 167 -3.64 -15.43 15.28
N THR A 168 -3.08 -16.18 14.33
CA THR A 168 -3.13 -15.86 12.90
C THR A 168 -4.53 -16.04 12.34
N GLU A 169 -4.97 -15.05 11.58
CA GLU A 169 -6.21 -15.05 10.82
C GLU A 169 -5.91 -14.85 9.34
N LEU A 170 -6.53 -15.67 8.49
CA LEU A 170 -6.39 -15.63 7.03
C LEU A 170 -7.69 -15.16 6.41
N TYR A 171 -7.59 -14.36 5.35
CA TYR A 171 -8.73 -13.91 4.55
C TYR A 171 -8.66 -14.54 3.17
N VAL A 172 -9.58 -15.47 2.92
CA VAL A 172 -9.68 -16.22 1.66
C VAL A 172 -10.72 -15.58 0.76
N SER A 173 -10.33 -15.23 -0.46
CA SER A 173 -11.24 -14.65 -1.46
C SER A 173 -12.33 -15.63 -1.86
N SER A 174 -13.61 -15.23 -1.78
CA SER A 174 -14.71 -16.03 -2.31
C SER A 174 -14.67 -16.13 -3.83
N ARG A 175 -14.05 -15.17 -4.51
CA ARG A 175 -13.98 -15.09 -5.98
C ARG A 175 -12.87 -15.93 -6.58
N THR A 176 -11.76 -16.08 -5.86
CA THR A 176 -10.56 -16.72 -6.43
C THR A 176 -9.99 -17.85 -5.58
N GLY A 177 -10.39 -17.95 -4.32
CA GLY A 177 -9.80 -18.85 -3.34
C GLY A 177 -8.37 -18.48 -2.93
N GLU A 178 -7.85 -17.31 -3.37
CA GLU A 178 -6.56 -16.83 -2.91
C GLU A 178 -6.67 -16.33 -1.47
N ILE A 179 -5.62 -16.57 -0.69
CA ILE A 179 -5.42 -15.85 0.56
C ILE A 179 -4.90 -14.46 0.19
N VAL A 180 -5.69 -13.44 0.51
CA VAL A 180 -5.42 -12.06 0.09
C VAL A 180 -4.93 -11.18 1.23
N ARG A 181 -5.02 -11.69 2.45
CA ARG A 181 -4.53 -11.04 3.67
C ARG A 181 -4.35 -12.06 4.77
N ASP A 182 -3.38 -11.80 5.63
CA ASP A 182 -3.29 -12.40 6.95
C ASP A 182 -3.08 -11.33 8.02
N THR A 183 -3.29 -11.72 9.27
CA THR A 183 -3.05 -10.86 10.42
C THR A 183 -2.70 -11.72 11.62
N THR A 184 -1.81 -11.24 12.49
CA THR A 184 -1.57 -11.81 13.81
C THR A 184 -2.28 -11.01 14.90
N ARG A 185 -2.50 -11.61 16.07
CA ARG A 185 -3.08 -10.93 17.24
C ARG A 185 -2.30 -9.67 17.62
N SER A 186 -0.98 -9.74 17.56
CA SER A 186 -0.10 -8.62 17.89
C SER A 186 -0.26 -7.48 16.90
N GLU A 187 -0.26 -7.77 15.59
CA GLU A 187 -0.47 -6.75 14.56
C GLU A 187 -1.83 -6.08 14.72
N ARG A 188 -2.89 -6.86 14.94
CA ARG A 188 -4.24 -6.31 15.14
C ARG A 188 -4.27 -5.38 16.37
N ALA A 189 -3.70 -5.81 17.50
CA ALA A 189 -3.69 -5.00 18.72
C ALA A 189 -2.92 -3.68 18.55
N TRP A 190 -1.70 -3.74 18.00
CA TRP A 190 -0.90 -2.54 17.80
C TRP A 190 -1.49 -1.63 16.72
N ASN A 191 -2.12 -2.18 15.68
CA ASN A 191 -2.71 -1.36 14.65
C ASN A 191 -3.97 -0.62 15.07
N TYR A 192 -4.69 -1.04 16.12
CA TYR A 192 -5.77 -0.23 16.69
C TYR A 192 -5.24 1.10 17.24
N VAL A 193 -4.09 1.11 17.90
CA VAL A 193 -3.45 2.34 18.39
C VAL A 193 -2.51 2.99 17.38
N GLY A 194 -2.11 2.25 16.35
CA GLY A 194 -1.31 2.73 15.22
C GLY A 194 -2.17 3.21 14.07
N SER A 195 -2.26 2.43 13.01
CA SER A 195 -2.88 2.82 11.73
C SER A 195 -4.34 3.20 11.84
N VAL A 196 -5.15 2.47 12.63
CA VAL A 196 -6.59 2.75 12.78
C VAL A 196 -6.80 4.12 13.44
N ALA A 197 -6.05 4.42 14.50
CA ALA A 197 -6.11 5.72 15.15
C ALA A 197 -5.54 6.82 14.25
N HIS A 198 -4.37 6.60 13.65
CA HIS A 198 -3.66 7.61 12.87
C HIS A 198 -4.46 8.07 11.65
N TRP A 199 -5.02 7.13 10.89
CA TRP A 199 -5.79 7.41 9.68
C TRP A 199 -7.26 7.70 9.97
N ILE A 200 -7.69 7.65 11.24
CA ILE A 200 -9.12 7.74 11.62
C ILE A 200 -9.91 6.72 10.78
N TYR A 201 -9.57 5.46 10.95
CA TYR A 201 -9.85 4.38 10.00
C TYR A 201 -10.79 3.28 10.57
N PRO A 202 -11.78 3.59 11.44
CA PRO A 202 -12.72 2.57 11.88
C PRO A 202 -13.55 2.07 10.71
N THR A 203 -13.80 0.76 10.67
CA THR A 203 -14.56 0.10 9.57
C THR A 203 -15.86 0.82 9.25
N ALA A 204 -16.63 1.24 10.27
CA ALA A 204 -17.91 1.92 10.09
C ALA A 204 -17.81 3.19 9.24
N LEU A 205 -16.71 3.93 9.34
CA LEU A 205 -16.45 5.12 8.54
C LEU A 205 -15.75 4.77 7.21
N ARG A 206 -14.73 3.89 7.27
CA ARG A 206 -13.82 3.67 6.14
C ARG A 206 -14.41 2.80 5.04
N LYS A 207 -15.39 1.93 5.32
CA LYS A 207 -16.09 1.15 4.28
C LYS A 207 -16.74 2.04 3.22
N ASP A 208 -17.15 3.25 3.59
CA ASP A 208 -17.50 4.31 2.64
C ASP A 208 -16.29 5.23 2.43
N TRP A 209 -15.51 4.92 1.39
CA TRP A 209 -14.28 5.66 1.08
C TRP A 209 -14.52 7.16 0.87
N MET A 210 -15.63 7.54 0.22
CA MET A 210 -15.91 8.95 -0.07
C MET A 210 -16.17 9.73 1.22
N THR A 211 -17.03 9.21 2.08
CA THR A 211 -17.34 9.84 3.39
C THR A 211 -16.09 9.94 4.26
N TRP A 212 -15.31 8.87 4.32
CA TRP A 212 -14.04 8.87 5.07
C TRP A 212 -13.06 9.91 4.51
N ASN A 213 -12.87 9.96 3.19
CA ASN A 213 -11.94 10.88 2.53
C ASN A 213 -12.31 12.34 2.83
N VAL A 214 -13.57 12.71 2.64
CA VAL A 214 -14.07 14.07 2.91
C VAL A 214 -13.93 14.44 4.38
N ALA A 215 -14.32 13.54 5.29
CA ALA A 215 -14.25 13.80 6.73
C ALA A 215 -12.80 14.03 7.21
N VAL A 216 -11.88 13.16 6.81
CA VAL A 216 -10.47 13.24 7.23
C VAL A 216 -9.79 14.45 6.57
N TRP A 217 -10.12 14.77 5.32
CA TRP A 217 -9.57 15.95 4.64
C TRP A 217 -9.95 17.26 5.36
N TRP A 218 -11.23 17.45 5.69
CA TRP A 218 -11.67 18.63 6.42
C TRP A 218 -11.11 18.72 7.83
N LEU A 219 -11.03 17.59 8.53
CA LEU A 219 -10.44 17.52 9.85
C LEU A 219 -8.94 17.88 9.83
N SER A 220 -8.21 17.36 8.85
CA SER A 220 -6.79 17.68 8.65
C SER A 220 -6.60 19.14 8.25
N LEU A 221 -7.46 19.70 7.41
CA LEU A 221 -7.43 21.13 7.06
C LEU A 221 -7.68 22.01 8.28
N ALA A 222 -8.64 21.66 9.13
CA ALA A 222 -8.88 22.37 10.37
C ALA A 222 -7.65 22.34 11.31
N ALA A 223 -6.93 21.21 11.33
CA ALA A 223 -5.70 21.07 12.09
C ALA A 223 -4.54 21.93 11.50
N VAL A 224 -4.45 22.03 10.16
CA VAL A 224 -3.51 22.97 9.49
C VAL A 224 -3.81 24.41 9.91
N ILE A 225 -5.08 24.81 9.87
CA ILE A 225 -5.49 26.18 10.28
C ILE A 225 -5.17 26.45 11.76
N ALA A 226 -5.44 25.47 12.62
CA ALA A 226 -5.11 25.58 14.05
C ALA A 226 -3.60 25.73 14.29
N ALA A 227 -2.77 24.91 13.61
CA ALA A 227 -1.31 24.97 13.74
C ALA A 227 -0.75 26.30 13.19
N LEU A 228 -1.18 26.71 12.00
CA LEU A 228 -0.74 27.96 11.36
C LEU A 228 -1.13 29.19 12.19
N SER A 229 -2.39 29.26 12.65
CA SER A 229 -2.84 30.35 13.50
C SER A 229 -2.08 30.40 14.83
N GLY A 230 -1.76 29.23 15.41
CA GLY A 230 -0.94 29.12 16.60
C GLY A 230 0.49 29.62 16.41
N LEU A 231 1.12 29.25 15.29
CA LEU A 231 2.46 29.72 14.93
C LEU A 231 2.48 31.26 14.78
N ILE A 232 1.54 31.81 14.01
CA ILE A 232 1.43 33.25 13.80
C ILE A 232 1.23 33.98 15.15
N VAL A 233 0.25 33.55 15.95
CA VAL A 233 0.00 34.12 17.28
C VAL A 233 1.22 33.99 18.18
N GLY A 234 1.91 32.85 18.16
CA GLY A 234 3.12 32.61 18.95
C GLY A 234 4.21 33.62 18.61
N LEU A 235 4.51 33.82 17.34
CA LEU A 235 5.51 34.76 16.87
C LEU A 235 5.15 36.22 17.26
N PHE A 236 3.91 36.66 17.02
CA PHE A 236 3.46 38.00 17.38
C PHE A 236 3.38 38.28 18.90
N ARG A 237 3.38 37.26 19.73
CA ARG A 237 3.38 37.38 21.19
C ARG A 237 4.78 37.43 21.79
N LEU A 238 5.82 37.14 21.04
CA LEU A 238 7.19 37.31 21.52
C LEU A 238 7.45 38.77 21.89
N ARG A 239 8.20 38.99 22.97
CA ARG A 239 8.60 40.33 23.45
C ARG A 239 10.12 40.40 23.52
N ARG A 240 10.69 41.57 23.24
CA ARG A 240 12.09 41.84 23.46
C ARG A 240 12.22 42.67 24.74
N VAL A 241 12.95 42.12 25.71
CA VAL A 241 13.21 42.80 27.00
C VAL A 241 14.72 42.70 27.25
N ARG A 242 15.40 43.83 27.34
CA ARG A 242 16.86 43.88 27.59
C ARG A 242 17.62 42.90 26.66
N ASP A 243 17.40 43.03 25.36
CA ASP A 243 18.00 42.19 24.29
C ASP A 243 17.73 40.66 24.35
N ARG A 244 16.84 40.25 25.21
CA ARG A 244 16.37 38.84 25.26
C ARG A 244 14.97 38.72 24.71
N ILE A 245 14.76 37.67 23.95
CA ILE A 245 13.42 37.27 23.49
C ILE A 245 12.74 36.51 24.63
N VAL A 246 11.57 37.01 25.09
CA VAL A 246 10.83 36.41 26.21
C VAL A 246 9.38 36.15 25.84
N SER A 247 8.83 35.11 26.45
CA SER A 247 7.39 34.85 26.42
C SER A 247 6.65 35.75 27.45
N PRO A 248 5.52 36.37 27.08
CA PRO A 248 4.70 37.13 28.02
C PRO A 248 3.89 36.22 28.94
N PHE A 249 3.90 34.93 28.73
CA PHE A 249 3.08 33.96 29.44
C PHE A 249 3.81 33.35 30.63
N ARG A 250 3.07 32.69 31.54
CA ARG A 250 3.57 32.02 32.76
C ARG A 250 3.03 30.59 32.82
N LYS A 251 3.72 29.73 33.57
CA LYS A 251 3.33 28.33 33.83
C LYS A 251 3.03 27.58 32.53
N TRP A 252 1.94 26.83 32.44
CA TRP A 252 1.57 25.99 31.30
C TRP A 252 1.44 26.77 29.98
N HIS A 253 0.98 28.02 30.04
CA HIS A 253 0.92 28.85 28.81
C HIS A 253 2.34 29.22 28.32
N ALA A 254 3.33 29.38 29.20
CA ALA A 254 4.71 29.63 28.79
C ALA A 254 5.32 28.37 28.16
N TRP A 255 5.09 27.18 28.74
CA TRP A 255 5.51 25.93 28.17
C TRP A 255 4.88 25.68 26.79
N HIS A 256 3.56 25.85 26.69
CA HIS A 256 2.85 25.73 25.43
C HIS A 256 3.41 26.67 24.36
N HIS A 257 3.69 27.91 24.72
CA HIS A 257 4.25 28.91 23.80
C HIS A 257 5.66 28.55 23.31
N TRP A 258 6.57 28.21 24.23
CA TRP A 258 7.94 27.87 23.86
C TRP A 258 8.06 26.55 23.11
N LEU A 259 7.39 25.51 23.59
CA LEU A 259 7.37 24.23 22.89
C LEU A 259 6.68 24.35 21.53
N GLY A 260 5.59 25.13 21.44
CA GLY A 260 4.90 25.36 20.19
C GLY A 260 5.80 26.04 19.14
N LEU A 261 6.59 27.03 19.54
CA LEU A 261 7.55 27.67 18.63
C LEU A 261 8.72 26.74 18.29
N ALA A 262 9.25 26.00 19.25
CA ALA A 262 10.33 25.04 19.00
C ALA A 262 9.91 23.89 18.09
N CYS A 263 8.67 23.41 18.24
CA CYS A 263 8.11 22.33 17.42
C CYS A 263 7.53 22.80 16.09
N ALA A 264 7.36 24.10 15.88
CA ALA A 264 6.59 24.66 14.76
C ALA A 264 6.98 24.12 13.39
N ALA A 265 8.28 24.00 13.11
CA ALA A 265 8.77 23.56 11.81
C ALA A 265 8.27 22.14 11.48
N PHE A 266 8.53 21.17 12.35
CA PHE A 266 8.15 19.78 12.07
C PHE A 266 6.64 19.54 12.24
N VAL A 267 5.95 20.21 13.16
CA VAL A 267 4.49 20.14 13.29
C VAL A 267 3.81 20.65 12.02
N MET A 268 4.24 21.82 11.52
CA MET A 268 3.72 22.35 10.26
C MET A 268 4.02 21.43 9.08
N THR A 269 5.25 20.91 8.99
CA THR A 269 5.64 19.96 7.95
C THR A 269 4.73 18.72 7.96
N TRP A 270 4.54 18.10 9.11
CA TRP A 270 3.75 16.86 9.21
C TRP A 270 2.26 17.08 8.99
N ILE A 271 1.68 18.14 9.57
CA ILE A 271 0.24 18.36 9.39
C ILE A 271 -0.10 18.77 7.95
N VAL A 272 0.74 19.58 7.30
CA VAL A 272 0.54 19.98 5.91
C VAL A 272 0.77 18.79 4.97
N SER A 273 1.85 18.03 5.14
CA SER A 273 2.11 16.85 4.33
C SER A 273 1.06 15.75 4.53
N GLY A 274 0.57 15.56 5.76
CA GLY A 274 -0.53 14.65 6.06
C GLY A 274 -1.85 15.07 5.40
N TRP A 275 -2.16 16.37 5.40
CA TRP A 275 -3.32 16.90 4.69
C TRP A 275 -3.18 16.74 3.16
N LEU A 276 -2.00 17.03 2.61
CA LEU A 276 -1.72 16.83 1.17
C LEU A 276 -1.78 15.35 0.77
N SER A 277 -1.47 14.41 1.67
CA SER A 277 -1.52 12.98 1.39
C SER A 277 -2.92 12.47 1.02
N MET A 278 -3.95 13.15 1.51
CA MET A 278 -5.34 12.82 1.17
C MET A 278 -5.68 13.10 -0.29
N ASP A 279 -4.89 13.95 -0.96
CA ASP A 279 -5.03 14.32 -2.38
C ASP A 279 -6.49 14.55 -2.83
N HIS A 280 -7.28 15.15 -1.94
CA HIS A 280 -8.66 15.49 -2.22
C HIS A 280 -8.73 16.53 -3.33
N GLY A 281 -9.54 16.27 -4.36
CA GLY A 281 -9.56 17.10 -5.57
C GLY A 281 -8.46 16.77 -6.57
N ARG A 282 -7.63 15.74 -6.29
CA ARG A 282 -6.60 15.21 -7.20
C ARG A 282 -5.62 16.27 -7.68
N LEU A 283 -4.94 16.91 -6.74
CA LEU A 283 -3.86 17.85 -7.03
C LEU A 283 -2.64 17.15 -7.64
N PHE A 284 -2.48 15.86 -7.35
CA PHE A 284 -1.38 15.03 -7.82
C PHE A 284 -1.90 13.89 -8.69
N SER A 285 -1.04 13.40 -9.57
CA SER A 285 -1.33 12.18 -10.33
C SER A 285 -1.28 10.94 -9.41
N THR A 286 -2.04 9.90 -9.78
CA THR A 286 -2.11 8.65 -9.00
C THR A 286 -0.84 7.80 -9.08
N GLY A 287 0.05 8.09 -10.03
CA GLY A 287 1.19 7.23 -10.34
C GLY A 287 0.82 5.95 -11.10
N ALA A 288 -0.45 5.80 -11.48
CA ALA A 288 -0.93 4.67 -12.26
C ALA A 288 -0.93 4.97 -13.76
N LEU A 289 -0.85 3.91 -14.56
CA LEU A 289 -1.10 3.99 -16.00
C LEU A 289 -2.56 4.35 -16.28
N THR A 290 -2.80 5.10 -17.34
CA THR A 290 -4.12 5.14 -17.95
C THR A 290 -4.44 3.78 -18.57
N ARG A 291 -5.72 3.47 -18.73
CA ARG A 291 -6.15 2.22 -19.37
C ARG A 291 -5.54 2.07 -20.77
N SER A 292 -5.53 3.15 -21.56
CA SER A 292 -4.95 3.17 -22.90
C SER A 292 -3.43 2.90 -22.91
N GLU A 293 -2.69 3.41 -21.93
CA GLU A 293 -1.26 3.08 -21.80
C GLU A 293 -1.05 1.61 -21.42
N ALA A 294 -1.82 1.10 -20.46
CA ALA A 294 -1.76 -0.29 -20.06
C ALA A 294 -2.07 -1.24 -21.24
N ASP A 295 -3.12 -0.94 -22.02
CA ASP A 295 -3.52 -1.71 -23.18
C ASP A 295 -2.41 -1.68 -24.28
N ARG A 296 -1.76 -0.52 -24.50
CA ARG A 296 -0.64 -0.44 -25.46
C ARG A 296 0.61 -1.16 -24.98
N ILE A 297 0.90 -1.13 -23.68
CA ILE A 297 2.04 -1.87 -23.10
C ILE A 297 1.80 -3.38 -23.21
N ALA A 298 0.59 -3.85 -22.92
CA ALA A 298 0.23 -5.25 -23.11
C ALA A 298 0.28 -5.65 -24.58
N GLY A 299 -0.16 -4.77 -25.47
CA GLY A 299 -0.30 -5.02 -26.90
C GLY A 299 -1.48 -5.93 -27.19
N THR A 300 -1.39 -6.66 -28.32
CA THR A 300 -2.44 -7.60 -28.77
C THR A 300 -1.91 -9.03 -28.68
N PRO A 301 -1.91 -9.65 -27.48
CA PRO A 301 -1.37 -10.99 -27.29
C PRO A 301 -2.28 -12.06 -27.94
N ALA A 302 -1.67 -13.01 -28.60
CA ALA A 302 -2.37 -14.13 -29.28
C ALA A 302 -2.59 -15.28 -28.27
N TRP A 303 -3.45 -15.09 -27.28
CA TRP A 303 -3.75 -16.10 -26.23
C TRP A 303 -4.20 -17.45 -26.84
N VAL A 304 -4.85 -17.44 -27.99
CA VAL A 304 -5.32 -18.64 -28.69
C VAL A 304 -4.17 -19.59 -29.06
N GLU A 305 -2.94 -19.09 -29.20
CA GLU A 305 -1.77 -19.90 -29.52
C GLU A 305 -1.19 -20.66 -28.33
N LEU A 306 -1.62 -20.32 -27.10
CA LEU A 306 -1.12 -20.92 -25.86
C LEU A 306 -1.84 -22.24 -25.54
N THR A 307 -1.67 -23.24 -26.40
CA THR A 307 -2.43 -24.51 -26.41
C THR A 307 -1.81 -25.60 -25.52
N ALA A 308 -0.56 -25.47 -25.11
CA ALA A 308 0.06 -26.44 -24.20
C ALA A 308 -0.53 -26.29 -22.78
N THR A 309 -0.96 -27.39 -22.16
CA THR A 309 -1.52 -27.43 -20.82
C THR A 309 -0.49 -27.09 -19.77
N VAL A 310 0.69 -27.69 -19.86
CA VAL A 310 1.83 -27.47 -18.95
C VAL A 310 3.11 -27.40 -19.79
N PRO A 311 4.07 -26.53 -19.44
CA PRO A 311 5.35 -26.48 -20.12
C PRO A 311 6.12 -27.81 -20.00
N ALA A 312 6.72 -28.29 -21.10
CA ALA A 312 7.47 -29.52 -21.14
C ALA A 312 8.70 -29.52 -20.19
N SER A 313 9.24 -28.35 -19.86
CA SER A 313 10.42 -28.17 -19.01
C SER A 313 10.09 -27.64 -17.61
N LEU A 314 8.90 -28.00 -17.08
CA LEU A 314 8.49 -27.53 -15.76
C LEU A 314 9.31 -28.19 -14.65
N SER A 315 9.91 -27.40 -13.75
CA SER A 315 10.54 -27.91 -12.57
C SER A 315 9.53 -28.61 -11.65
N PRO A 316 9.84 -29.78 -11.08
CA PRO A 316 8.96 -30.43 -10.10
C PRO A 316 8.68 -29.57 -8.85
N ALA A 317 9.52 -28.57 -8.57
CA ALA A 317 9.35 -27.65 -7.44
C ALA A 317 8.48 -26.43 -7.79
N THR A 318 7.93 -26.34 -8.99
CA THR A 318 7.11 -25.21 -9.41
C THR A 318 5.81 -25.14 -8.60
N ARG A 319 5.49 -23.97 -8.08
CA ARG A 319 4.27 -23.69 -7.30
C ARG A 319 3.32 -22.72 -7.98
N GLU A 320 3.82 -21.93 -8.91
CA GLU A 320 3.01 -20.96 -9.69
C GLU A 320 3.57 -20.82 -11.09
N ILE A 321 2.68 -20.82 -12.06
CA ILE A 321 2.99 -20.43 -13.44
C ILE A 321 2.18 -19.18 -13.76
N GLU A 322 2.81 -18.20 -14.35
CA GLU A 322 2.17 -16.96 -14.76
C GLU A 322 2.46 -16.70 -16.22
N TRP A 323 1.42 -16.44 -16.98
CA TRP A 323 1.52 -15.92 -18.35
C TRP A 323 1.05 -14.48 -18.36
N PHE A 324 1.85 -13.58 -18.92
CA PHE A 324 1.51 -12.17 -19.01
C PHE A 324 1.84 -11.59 -20.37
N ALA A 325 1.02 -10.62 -20.79
CA ALA A 325 1.18 -9.88 -22.03
C ALA A 325 2.13 -8.70 -21.83
N PHE A 326 3.15 -8.60 -22.66
CA PHE A 326 4.06 -7.46 -22.70
C PHE A 326 4.58 -7.22 -24.11
N GLY A 327 4.24 -6.07 -24.71
CA GLY A 327 4.59 -5.72 -26.09
C GLY A 327 3.97 -6.65 -27.14
N GLY A 328 2.75 -7.13 -26.92
CA GLY A 328 2.05 -8.07 -27.82
C GLY A 328 2.54 -9.51 -27.72
N ARG A 329 3.56 -9.78 -26.93
CA ARG A 329 4.11 -11.12 -26.70
C ARG A 329 3.54 -11.69 -25.38
N ILE A 330 3.41 -13.02 -25.31
CA ILE A 330 3.10 -13.71 -24.06
C ILE A 330 4.39 -14.25 -23.48
N HIS A 331 4.70 -13.78 -22.29
CA HIS A 331 5.80 -14.25 -21.44
C HIS A 331 5.25 -15.26 -20.45
N GLN A 332 6.00 -16.36 -20.23
CA GLN A 332 5.73 -17.36 -19.23
C GLN A 332 6.75 -17.25 -18.12
N ARG A 333 6.29 -17.18 -16.90
CA ARG A 333 7.08 -17.09 -15.68
C ARG A 333 6.80 -18.31 -14.81
N ASN A 334 7.78 -19.18 -14.66
CA ASN A 334 7.71 -20.33 -13.78
C ASN A 334 8.37 -19.99 -12.44
N ARG A 335 7.65 -20.19 -11.34
CA ARG A 335 8.11 -19.82 -10.01
C ARG A 335 8.24 -21.04 -9.11
N THR A 336 9.44 -21.23 -8.56
CA THR A 336 9.75 -22.26 -7.56
C THR A 336 9.97 -21.68 -6.17
N GLY A 337 10.17 -20.37 -6.05
CA GLY A 337 10.37 -19.59 -4.84
C GLY A 337 10.06 -18.13 -5.03
N VAL A 338 10.15 -17.35 -3.98
CA VAL A 338 9.95 -15.88 -4.05
C VAL A 338 10.97 -15.26 -4.98
N ASP A 339 12.25 -15.64 -4.84
CA ASP A 339 13.39 -15.13 -5.62
C ASP A 339 13.85 -16.10 -6.71
N ALA A 340 13.15 -17.22 -6.88
CA ALA A 340 13.51 -18.28 -7.82
C ALA A 340 12.47 -18.41 -8.93
N GLN A 341 12.81 -17.89 -10.09
CA GLN A 341 11.94 -17.85 -11.26
C GLN A 341 12.70 -18.02 -12.56
N GLN A 342 11.99 -18.47 -13.60
CA GLN A 342 12.44 -18.52 -14.99
C GLN A 342 11.39 -17.86 -15.87
N LEU A 343 11.85 -16.98 -16.75
CA LEU A 343 11.03 -16.24 -17.71
C LEU A 343 11.41 -16.64 -19.12
N SER A 344 10.42 -16.96 -19.95
CA SER A 344 10.57 -17.25 -21.37
C SER A 344 9.46 -16.59 -22.19
N ILE A 345 9.73 -16.31 -23.47
CA ILE A 345 8.69 -15.88 -24.40
C ILE A 345 8.10 -17.14 -25.03
N VAL A 346 6.79 -17.30 -24.88
CA VAL A 346 6.09 -18.51 -25.39
C VAL A 346 5.18 -18.24 -26.57
N VAL A 347 4.76 -16.98 -26.76
CA VAL A 347 4.00 -16.57 -27.95
C VAL A 347 4.49 -15.19 -28.43
N PRO A 348 4.97 -15.09 -29.73
CA PRO A 348 5.33 -16.22 -30.58
C PRO A 348 6.44 -17.05 -29.92
N ALA A 349 6.46 -18.35 -30.25
CA ALA A 349 7.46 -19.25 -29.68
C ALA A 349 8.89 -18.75 -29.99
N SER A 350 9.72 -18.69 -28.95
CA SER A 350 11.09 -18.19 -29.02
C SER A 350 12.09 -19.28 -28.65
N THR A 351 13.17 -19.38 -29.37
CA THR A 351 14.32 -20.23 -29.04
C THR A 351 15.33 -19.53 -28.13
N ALA A 352 15.06 -18.28 -27.76
CA ALA A 352 15.91 -17.55 -26.81
C ALA A 352 15.97 -18.28 -25.49
N PRO A 353 17.13 -18.34 -24.82
CA PRO A 353 17.26 -18.98 -23.52
C PRO A 353 16.39 -18.28 -22.50
N ALA A 354 15.84 -19.06 -21.55
CA ALA A 354 15.11 -18.50 -20.45
C ALA A 354 16.02 -17.56 -19.62
N SER A 355 15.47 -16.44 -19.20
CA SER A 355 16.12 -15.44 -18.35
C SER A 355 15.36 -15.33 -17.04
N PRO A 356 15.99 -14.97 -15.91
CA PRO A 356 15.24 -14.71 -14.69
C PRO A 356 14.34 -13.46 -14.80
N PHE A 357 14.68 -12.49 -15.69
CA PHE A 357 14.01 -11.19 -15.81
C PHE A 357 13.96 -10.68 -17.23
N LEU A 358 13.02 -9.78 -17.51
CA LEU A 358 13.03 -8.95 -18.71
C LEU A 358 14.33 -8.13 -18.77
N GLN A 359 14.80 -7.87 -19.98
CA GLN A 359 16.01 -7.07 -20.18
C GLN A 359 15.65 -5.60 -20.46
N ALA A 360 16.57 -4.68 -20.16
CA ALA A 360 16.34 -3.24 -20.31
C ALA A 360 16.01 -2.83 -21.75
N ASP A 361 16.64 -3.46 -22.74
CA ASP A 361 16.39 -3.22 -24.17
C ASP A 361 14.98 -3.66 -24.58
N GLN A 362 14.51 -4.83 -24.12
CA GLN A 362 13.16 -5.32 -24.36
C GLN A 362 12.12 -4.34 -23.77
N ILE A 363 12.33 -3.90 -22.51
CA ILE A 363 11.46 -2.94 -21.87
C ILE A 363 11.47 -1.60 -22.61
N ASN A 364 12.65 -1.12 -23.03
CA ASN A 364 12.77 0.12 -23.76
C ASN A 364 11.97 0.10 -25.07
N VAL A 365 12.06 -0.97 -25.83
CA VAL A 365 11.31 -1.13 -27.09
C VAL A 365 9.80 -1.06 -26.83
N VAL A 366 9.31 -1.84 -25.87
CA VAL A 366 7.86 -1.91 -25.56
C VAL A 366 7.34 -0.58 -25.04
N ILE A 367 8.00 0.01 -24.06
CA ILE A 367 7.54 1.27 -23.47
C ILE A 367 7.64 2.42 -24.48
N SER A 368 8.75 2.51 -25.24
CA SER A 368 8.90 3.53 -26.30
C SER A 368 7.80 3.46 -27.34
N HIS A 369 7.43 2.26 -27.78
CA HIS A 369 6.34 2.07 -28.72
C HIS A 369 4.97 2.45 -28.11
N ALA A 370 4.75 2.09 -26.85
CA ALA A 370 3.48 2.34 -26.16
C ALA A 370 3.21 3.80 -25.86
N VAL A 371 4.24 4.62 -25.57
CA VAL A 371 4.07 5.98 -25.03
C VAL A 371 4.71 7.08 -25.88
N GLY A 372 5.32 6.76 -27.02
CA GLY A 372 5.81 7.77 -27.95
C GLY A 372 7.31 8.09 -27.86
N GLY A 373 8.12 7.13 -27.49
CA GLY A 373 9.59 7.25 -27.51
C GLY A 373 10.19 7.58 -26.14
N CYS A 374 11.17 6.78 -25.75
CA CYS A 374 11.92 6.95 -24.51
C CYS A 374 13.39 7.18 -24.82
N SER A 375 14.03 8.07 -24.09
CA SER A 375 15.45 8.39 -24.26
C SER A 375 16.37 7.31 -23.68
N SER A 376 15.93 6.63 -22.61
CA SER A 376 16.72 5.59 -21.95
C SER A 376 15.84 4.67 -21.10
N THR A 377 16.31 3.44 -20.93
CA THR A 377 15.81 2.49 -19.94
C THR A 377 16.98 1.87 -19.20
N SER A 378 16.97 1.94 -17.89
CA SER A 378 18.05 1.41 -17.04
C SER A 378 17.50 0.84 -15.73
N ALA A 379 18.24 -0.09 -15.13
CA ALA A 379 17.92 -0.57 -13.79
C ALA A 379 18.01 0.56 -12.78
N VAL A 380 17.02 0.60 -11.89
CA VAL A 380 16.95 1.60 -10.83
C VAL A 380 17.88 1.19 -9.68
N ALA A 381 18.73 2.10 -9.23
CA ALA A 381 19.61 1.85 -8.11
C ALA A 381 18.82 1.73 -6.79
N PRO A 382 19.27 0.90 -5.83
CA PRO A 382 18.58 0.73 -4.54
C PRO A 382 18.44 2.01 -3.71
N ASP A 383 19.33 2.99 -3.93
CA ASP A 383 19.36 4.29 -3.28
C ASP A 383 18.74 5.41 -4.12
N ASP A 384 18.02 5.06 -5.18
CA ASP A 384 17.36 6.04 -6.04
C ASP A 384 16.34 6.88 -5.28
N HIS A 385 16.33 8.19 -5.56
CA HIS A 385 15.50 9.18 -4.88
C HIS A 385 13.99 9.00 -5.09
N TYR A 386 13.60 8.37 -6.18
CA TYR A 386 12.19 8.16 -6.57
C TYR A 386 11.75 6.68 -6.48
N PHE A 387 12.69 5.79 -6.24
CA PHE A 387 12.39 4.40 -5.97
C PHE A 387 12.83 4.05 -4.56
N LEU A 388 11.91 4.14 -3.64
CA LEU A 388 12.11 3.72 -2.26
C LEU A 388 11.28 2.46 -2.08
N ALA A 389 11.87 1.33 -2.40
CA ALA A 389 11.27 0.07 -2.07
C ALA A 389 11.15 -0.04 -0.55
N SER A 390 9.93 -0.05 -0.04
CA SER A 390 9.66 -0.46 1.35
C SER A 390 9.99 -1.94 1.53
N GLU A 391 9.98 -2.69 0.44
CA GLU A 391 10.39 -4.08 0.34
C GLU A 391 11.39 -4.18 -0.82
N VAL A 392 12.49 -4.88 -0.59
CA VAL A 392 13.45 -5.18 -1.66
C VAL A 392 12.72 -6.01 -2.70
N ALA A 393 12.46 -5.44 -3.86
CA ALA A 393 11.87 -6.19 -4.96
C ALA A 393 12.86 -7.31 -5.33
N PRO A 394 12.42 -8.58 -5.37
CA PRO A 394 13.29 -9.70 -5.71
C PRO A 394 13.78 -9.64 -7.18
N ALA A 395 13.24 -8.73 -7.96
CA ALA A 395 13.57 -8.50 -9.35
C ALA A 395 14.11 -7.08 -9.57
N PRO A 396 14.95 -6.87 -10.60
CA PRO A 396 15.36 -5.53 -10.97
C PRO A 396 14.14 -4.70 -11.39
N VAL A 397 14.09 -3.47 -10.91
CA VAL A 397 13.13 -2.48 -11.40
C VAL A 397 13.85 -1.63 -12.44
N TYR A 398 13.20 -1.43 -13.57
CA TYR A 398 13.73 -0.59 -14.64
C TYR A 398 12.97 0.71 -14.73
N ARG A 399 13.69 1.80 -15.00
CA ARG A 399 13.11 3.10 -15.30
C ARG A 399 13.28 3.43 -16.77
N SER A 400 12.16 3.61 -17.45
CA SER A 400 12.11 4.17 -18.80
C SER A 400 11.80 5.66 -18.73
N ILE A 401 12.70 6.50 -19.25
CA ILE A 401 12.55 7.96 -19.29
C ILE A 401 11.98 8.35 -20.63
N CYS A 402 10.74 8.83 -20.66
CA CYS A 402 10.00 9.13 -21.88
C CYS A 402 9.54 10.59 -21.83
N GLY A 403 10.42 11.51 -22.24
CA GLY A 403 10.23 12.95 -22.02
C GLY A 403 10.20 13.29 -20.54
N ASP A 404 9.15 14.00 -20.11
CA ASP A 404 8.97 14.39 -18.69
C ASP A 404 8.33 13.30 -17.82
N VAL A 405 7.95 12.16 -18.40
CA VAL A 405 7.31 11.05 -17.68
C VAL A 405 8.25 9.86 -17.58
N TRP A 406 8.36 9.29 -16.40
CA TRP A 406 9.17 8.09 -16.15
C TRP A 406 8.25 6.92 -15.78
N TYR A 407 8.54 5.76 -16.32
CA TYR A 407 7.81 4.53 -16.04
C TYR A 407 8.73 3.57 -15.29
N GLN A 408 8.30 3.11 -14.12
CA GLN A 408 9.03 2.11 -13.34
C GLN A 408 8.41 0.74 -13.58
N ILE A 409 9.17 -0.14 -14.20
CA ILE A 409 8.70 -1.45 -14.67
C ILE A 409 9.39 -2.56 -13.86
N ASP A 410 8.58 -3.46 -13.30
CA ASP A 410 9.07 -4.68 -12.67
C ASP A 410 9.66 -5.62 -13.72
N GLY A 411 10.93 -5.93 -13.61
CA GLY A 411 11.63 -6.84 -14.54
C GLY A 411 11.14 -8.27 -14.49
N ALA A 412 10.46 -8.69 -13.42
CA ALA A 412 9.94 -10.05 -13.30
C ALA A 412 8.60 -10.24 -14.03
N SER A 413 7.75 -9.24 -14.07
CA SER A 413 6.35 -9.36 -14.49
C SER A 413 5.93 -8.37 -15.57
N GLY A 414 6.81 -7.43 -15.95
CA GLY A 414 6.47 -6.35 -16.88
C GLY A 414 5.44 -5.35 -16.33
N ALA A 415 5.05 -5.48 -15.05
CA ALA A 415 4.08 -4.61 -14.44
C ALA A 415 4.66 -3.20 -14.24
N ASN A 416 3.86 -2.16 -14.52
CA ASN A 416 4.22 -0.82 -14.12
C ASN A 416 4.00 -0.65 -12.61
N LEU A 417 5.06 -0.38 -11.88
CA LEU A 417 5.01 -0.15 -10.44
C LEU A 417 4.60 1.28 -10.12
N GLU A 418 5.13 2.25 -10.87
CA GLU A 418 4.77 3.65 -10.69
C GLU A 418 5.04 4.45 -11.98
N LYS A 419 4.13 5.34 -12.33
CA LYS A 419 4.29 6.36 -13.37
C LYS A 419 4.62 7.69 -12.69
N LEU A 420 5.79 8.24 -12.98
CA LEU A 420 6.34 9.42 -12.35
C LEU A 420 6.30 10.61 -13.33
N ASP A 421 5.18 11.29 -13.42
CA ASP A 421 5.10 12.63 -14.03
C ASP A 421 5.60 13.72 -13.05
N ALA A 422 5.60 14.97 -13.48
CA ALA A 422 6.07 16.09 -12.64
C ALA A 422 5.26 16.23 -11.33
N GLN A 423 3.95 15.98 -11.37
CA GLN A 423 3.08 16.05 -10.20
C GLN A 423 3.39 14.91 -9.22
N ARG A 424 3.58 13.69 -9.71
CA ARG A 424 3.91 12.54 -8.88
C ARG A 424 5.32 12.67 -8.27
N ARG A 425 6.28 13.22 -9.02
CA ARG A 425 7.61 13.55 -8.47
C ARG A 425 7.51 14.63 -7.38
N THR A 426 6.64 15.62 -7.54
CA THR A 426 6.37 16.63 -6.51
C THR A 426 5.73 16.02 -5.26
N TYR A 427 4.72 15.16 -5.44
CA TYR A 427 4.07 14.42 -4.36
C TYR A 427 5.07 13.60 -3.54
N ARG A 428 6.04 12.95 -4.18
CA ARG A 428 7.13 12.22 -3.53
C ARG A 428 7.84 13.09 -2.49
N TRP A 429 8.13 14.35 -2.81
CA TRP A 429 8.83 15.25 -1.90
C TRP A 429 7.90 15.88 -0.86
N LEU A 430 6.74 16.37 -1.26
CA LEU A 430 5.81 17.05 -0.38
C LEU A 430 5.12 16.11 0.62
N TYR A 431 4.92 14.84 0.25
CA TYR A 431 4.33 13.87 1.15
C TYR A 431 5.37 12.89 1.70
N ARG A 432 5.90 11.97 0.89
CA ARG A 432 6.74 10.89 1.42
C ARG A 432 7.95 11.43 2.17
N ALA A 433 8.74 12.33 1.57
CA ALA A 433 9.91 12.86 2.23
C ALA A 433 9.58 13.66 3.49
N LEU A 434 8.59 14.54 3.45
CA LEU A 434 8.24 15.40 4.58
C LEU A 434 7.44 14.67 5.67
N HIS A 435 6.62 13.67 5.31
CA HIS A 435 5.76 12.98 6.28
C HIS A 435 6.44 11.78 6.92
N THR A 436 7.11 10.94 6.12
CA THR A 436 7.72 9.70 6.59
C THR A 436 9.23 9.80 6.80
N PHE A 437 9.83 10.95 6.55
CA PHE A 437 11.27 11.20 6.63
C PHE A 437 12.09 10.23 5.77
N ASP A 438 11.55 9.82 4.62
CA ASP A 438 12.25 8.97 3.67
C ASP A 438 13.18 9.76 2.72
N PHE A 439 13.89 10.73 3.27
CA PHE A 439 14.97 11.39 2.56
C PHE A 439 16.10 10.38 2.24
N PRO A 440 16.69 10.42 1.05
CA PRO A 440 17.72 9.44 0.66
C PRO A 440 18.84 9.27 1.69
N ALA A 441 19.34 10.38 2.25
CA ALA A 441 20.38 10.36 3.28
C ALA A 441 19.95 9.66 4.60
N LEU A 442 18.63 9.60 4.89
CA LEU A 442 18.08 8.92 6.05
C LEU A 442 17.69 7.46 5.72
N MET A 443 17.32 7.17 4.49
CA MET A 443 16.98 5.81 4.07
C MET A 443 18.18 4.87 4.16
N VAL A 444 19.36 5.33 3.84
CA VAL A 444 20.61 4.55 4.02
C VAL A 444 21.05 4.44 5.50
N ARG A 445 20.34 5.11 6.42
CA ARG A 445 20.59 5.11 7.87
C ARG A 445 19.30 4.85 8.67
N PRO A 446 18.70 3.68 8.58
CA PRO A 446 17.36 3.41 9.12
C PRO A 446 17.26 3.63 10.63
N LYS A 447 18.28 3.29 11.40
CA LYS A 447 18.32 3.56 12.85
C LYS A 447 18.27 5.05 13.18
N LEU A 448 19.02 5.88 12.42
CA LEU A 448 18.99 7.34 12.59
C LEU A 448 17.63 7.92 12.22
N ARG A 449 17.05 7.47 11.10
CA ARG A 449 15.69 7.85 10.69
C ARG A 449 14.67 7.54 11.78
N SER A 450 14.68 6.30 12.31
CA SER A 450 13.79 5.89 13.39
C SER A 450 13.97 6.75 14.66
N ALA A 451 15.23 7.01 15.06
CA ALA A 451 15.51 7.86 16.21
C ALA A 451 14.95 9.28 16.03
N ILE A 452 15.13 9.88 14.84
CA ILE A 452 14.61 11.22 14.52
C ILE A 452 13.09 11.22 14.62
N ILE A 453 12.39 10.26 14.01
CA ILE A 453 10.93 10.16 14.03
C ILE A 453 10.42 10.03 15.46
N VAL A 454 10.97 9.11 16.26
CA VAL A 454 10.56 8.88 17.64
C VAL A 454 10.76 10.13 18.49
N VAL A 455 11.93 10.78 18.40
CA VAL A 455 12.24 11.99 19.16
C VAL A 455 11.28 13.12 18.80
N LEU A 456 11.07 13.40 17.52
CA LEU A 456 10.17 14.47 17.08
C LEU A 456 8.71 14.17 17.45
N CYS A 457 8.25 12.92 17.32
CA CYS A 457 6.92 12.53 17.80
C CYS A 457 6.77 12.70 19.31
N ALA A 458 7.76 12.33 20.11
CA ALA A 458 7.73 12.52 21.56
C ALA A 458 7.67 14.01 21.93
N PHE A 459 8.44 14.87 21.24
CA PHE A 459 8.35 16.33 21.43
C PHE A 459 6.97 16.87 21.02
N GLY A 460 6.43 16.45 19.89
CA GLY A 460 5.11 16.84 19.41
C GLY A 460 3.99 16.39 20.35
N ALA A 461 4.05 15.17 20.88
CA ALA A 461 3.12 14.68 21.90
C ALA A 461 3.21 15.51 23.19
N THR A 462 4.41 15.78 23.69
CA THR A 462 4.63 16.61 24.89
C THR A 462 4.08 18.02 24.68
N PHE A 463 4.34 18.64 23.53
CA PHE A 463 3.76 19.93 23.17
C PHE A 463 2.23 19.87 23.17
N SER A 464 1.63 18.85 22.55
CA SER A 464 0.18 18.71 22.46
C SER A 464 -0.47 18.46 23.81
N ILE A 465 0.18 17.75 24.73
CA ILE A 465 -0.25 17.60 26.14
C ILE A 465 -0.33 18.96 26.85
N THR A 466 0.64 19.86 26.62
CA THR A 466 0.52 21.21 27.18
C THR A 466 -0.71 21.95 26.66
N GLY A 467 -1.07 21.72 25.40
CA GLY A 467 -2.31 22.21 24.79
C GLY A 467 -3.56 21.69 25.48
N ILE A 468 -3.62 20.38 25.79
CA ILE A 468 -4.73 19.77 26.55
C ILE A 468 -4.88 20.44 27.94
N VAL A 469 -3.77 20.63 28.63
CA VAL A 469 -3.82 21.26 29.97
C VAL A 469 -4.33 22.71 29.89
N VAL A 470 -3.90 23.46 28.87
CA VAL A 470 -4.36 24.85 28.66
C VAL A 470 -5.85 24.87 28.30
N ALA A 471 -6.27 23.97 27.39
CA ALA A 471 -7.66 23.82 26.95
C ALA A 471 -8.58 23.45 28.12
N TRP A 472 -8.19 22.45 28.91
CA TRP A 472 -8.95 22.03 30.09
C TRP A 472 -9.15 23.15 31.12
N ARG A 473 -8.08 23.90 31.40
CA ARG A 473 -8.17 25.06 32.32
C ARG A 473 -9.10 26.13 31.79
N ARG A 474 -9.12 26.34 30.48
CA ARG A 474 -10.02 27.32 29.86
C ARG A 474 -11.46 26.89 29.96
N LEU A 475 -11.78 25.64 29.61
CA LEU A 475 -13.13 25.09 29.70
C LEU A 475 -13.68 25.18 31.12
N LYS A 476 -12.87 24.87 32.14
CA LYS A 476 -13.28 25.02 33.56
C LYS A 476 -13.66 26.45 33.94
N LEU A 477 -13.14 27.45 33.24
CA LEU A 477 -13.49 28.86 33.51
C LEU A 477 -14.76 29.31 32.78
N GLU A 478 -15.10 28.67 31.66
CA GLU A 478 -16.33 28.97 30.89
C GLU A 478 -17.58 28.32 31.52
N PHE A 479 -17.40 27.17 32.22
CA PHE A 479 -18.49 26.42 32.84
C PHE A 479 -18.65 26.71 34.37
N ARG A 480 -17.93 27.69 34.86
CA ARG A 480 -18.12 28.28 36.19
C ARG A 480 -18.77 29.65 36.09
#